data_38e3494e58fac01e94df775882525af9
#
_entry.id   38e3494e58fac01e94df775882525af9
#
_cell.length_a   1.000
_cell.length_b   1.000
_cell.length_c   1.000
_cell.angle_alpha   90.00
_cell.angle_beta   90.00
_cell.angle_gamma   90.00
#
_symmetry.space_group_name_H-M   'P 1'
#
loop_
_entity.id
_entity.type
_entity.pdbx_description
1 polymer ?
#
loop_
_entity_poly.entity_id
_entity_poly.type
_entity_poly.pdbx_seq_one_letter_code
_entity_poly.pdbx_strand_id
1 'polypeptide(L)'
;MALAESIEYDKIEVVGTYKAVQVREATVITKDGTELTRSFRRYVLQAGTLDASDNLVDTDISAEPAEIQAVCNAVWTDAVKAAWKAKLIADKSGM
;
A
#
# COMPACT_ATOMS: atom_id res chain seq x y z
N MET A 1 -21.15 23.74 -18.21
CA MET A 1 -19.76 23.42 -17.83
C MET A 1 -19.80 22.34 -16.76
N ALA A 2 -19.18 21.19 -17.04
CA ALA A 2 -19.18 20.08 -16.10
C ALA A 2 -17.77 19.84 -15.55
N LEU A 3 -17.62 20.02 -14.25
CA LEU A 3 -16.41 19.61 -13.53
C LEU A 3 -16.65 18.26 -12.90
N ALA A 4 -15.65 17.39 -13.00
CA ALA A 4 -15.70 16.06 -12.38
C ALA A 4 -14.39 15.78 -11.68
N GLU A 5 -14.48 15.06 -10.57
CA GLU A 5 -13.32 14.59 -9.83
C GLU A 5 -13.28 13.08 -9.88
N SER A 6 -12.11 12.52 -10.13
CA SER A 6 -11.91 11.08 -10.10
C SER A 6 -10.62 10.74 -9.41
N ILE A 7 -10.54 9.52 -8.88
CA ILE A 7 -9.36 9.01 -8.22
C ILE A 7 -8.79 7.88 -9.06
N GLU A 8 -7.49 7.96 -9.35
CA GLU A 8 -6.75 6.91 -10.05
C GLU A 8 -5.61 6.43 -9.17
N TYR A 9 -5.36 5.13 -9.19
CA TYR A 9 -4.16 4.56 -8.57
C TYR A 9 -3.18 4.27 -9.70
N ASP A 10 -2.47 5.31 -10.11
CA ASP A 10 -1.70 5.28 -11.37
C ASP A 10 -0.33 4.64 -11.23
N LYS A 11 0.08 4.27 -10.02
CA LYS A 11 1.33 3.58 -9.81
C LYS A 11 1.22 2.66 -8.59
N ILE A 12 1.47 1.38 -8.80
CA ILE A 12 1.50 0.38 -7.73
C ILE A 12 2.80 -0.38 -7.93
N GLU A 13 3.72 -0.30 -6.95
CA GLU A 13 5.02 -0.96 -7.02
C GLU A 13 5.22 -1.88 -5.84
N VAL A 14 5.78 -3.06 -6.09
CA VAL A 14 6.23 -3.98 -5.05
C VAL A 14 7.75 -3.83 -4.92
N VAL A 15 8.21 -3.49 -3.74
CA VAL A 15 9.61 -3.09 -3.53
C VAL A 15 10.23 -3.91 -2.41
N GLY A 16 11.42 -4.42 -2.67
CA GLY A 16 12.27 -5.02 -1.65
C GLY A 16 11.93 -6.46 -1.31
N THR A 17 12.75 -7.01 -0.42
CA THR A 17 12.64 -8.40 0.05
C THR A 17 11.31 -8.67 0.77
N TYR A 18 10.82 -7.67 1.49
CA TYR A 18 9.60 -7.79 2.31
C TYR A 18 8.34 -7.34 1.57
N LYS A 19 8.47 -7.10 0.26
CA LYS A 19 7.35 -6.79 -0.63
C LYS A 19 6.50 -5.62 -0.12
N ALA A 20 7.14 -4.51 0.22
CA ALA A 20 6.42 -3.27 0.51
C ALA A 20 5.65 -2.85 -0.75
N VAL A 21 4.39 -2.52 -0.58
CA VAL A 21 3.54 -2.09 -1.71
C VAL A 21 3.44 -0.57 -1.67
N GLN A 22 4.07 0.09 -2.64
CA GLN A 22 4.05 1.55 -2.77
C GLN A 22 2.95 1.94 -3.74
N VAL A 23 2.12 2.89 -3.34
CA VAL A 23 0.95 3.31 -4.10
C VAL A 23 1.03 4.80 -4.36
N ARG A 24 0.75 5.20 -5.58
CA ARG A 24 0.52 6.60 -5.92
C ARG A 24 -0.94 6.77 -6.32
N GLU A 25 -1.65 7.60 -5.55
CA GLU A 25 -3.04 7.94 -5.79
C GLU A 25 -3.08 9.30 -6.47
N ALA A 26 -3.74 9.40 -7.60
CA ALA A 26 -3.92 10.66 -8.31
C ALA A 26 -5.37 11.12 -8.19
N THR A 27 -5.55 12.37 -7.75
CA THR A 27 -6.85 13.04 -7.81
C THR A 27 -6.87 13.87 -9.09
N VAL A 28 -7.78 13.54 -9.99
CA VAL A 28 -7.87 14.14 -11.31
C VAL A 28 -9.13 14.99 -11.40
N ILE A 29 -8.95 16.25 -11.80
CA ILE A 29 -10.07 17.16 -12.04
C ILE A 29 -10.20 17.35 -13.55
N THR A 30 -11.39 17.07 -14.07
CA THR A 30 -11.68 17.26 -15.50
C THR A 30 -12.78 18.32 -15.68
N LYS A 31 -12.74 18.93 -16.86
CA LYS A 31 -13.80 19.85 -17.30
C LYS A 31 -14.23 19.40 -18.69
N ASP A 32 -15.50 19.03 -18.81
CA ASP A 32 -16.08 18.55 -20.07
C ASP A 32 -15.26 17.43 -20.72
N GLY A 33 -14.76 16.51 -19.88
CA GLY A 33 -13.97 15.36 -20.30
C GLY A 33 -12.48 15.62 -20.50
N THR A 34 -12.03 16.87 -20.32
CA THR A 34 -10.62 17.23 -20.46
C THR A 34 -9.98 17.41 -19.10
N GLU A 35 -8.86 16.76 -18.88
CA GLU A 35 -8.13 16.89 -17.63
C GLU A 35 -7.58 18.31 -17.46
N LEU A 36 -7.92 18.96 -16.35
CA LEU A 36 -7.41 20.30 -16.00
C LEU A 36 -6.20 20.21 -15.10
N THR A 37 -6.24 19.34 -14.10
CA THR A 37 -5.18 19.23 -13.11
C THR A 37 -5.23 17.85 -12.46
N ARG A 38 -4.08 17.46 -11.93
CA ARG A 38 -4.00 16.23 -11.12
C ARG A 38 -3.02 16.45 -9.97
N SER A 39 -3.38 15.95 -8.82
CA SER A 39 -2.53 15.98 -7.63
C SER A 39 -2.26 14.55 -7.17
N PHE A 40 -1.14 14.35 -6.47
CA PHE A 40 -0.69 13.02 -6.11
C PHE A 40 -0.53 12.87 -4.61
N ARG A 41 -0.87 11.68 -4.11
CA ARG A 41 -0.57 11.25 -2.76
C ARG A 41 0.11 9.89 -2.84
N ARG A 42 1.24 9.76 -2.15
CA ARG A 42 1.98 8.49 -2.10
C ARG A 42 1.87 7.90 -0.70
N TYR A 43 1.72 6.60 -0.64
CA TYR A 43 1.76 5.88 0.63
C TYR A 43 2.33 4.48 0.43
N VAL A 44 2.72 3.85 1.53
CA VAL A 44 3.35 2.53 1.52
C VAL A 44 2.56 1.60 2.44
N LEU A 45 2.29 0.38 1.96
CA LEU A 45 1.67 -0.67 2.74
C LEU A 45 2.73 -1.73 3.05
N GLN A 46 2.83 -2.10 4.32
CA GLN A 46 3.72 -3.17 4.77
C GLN A 46 2.89 -4.40 5.12
N ALA A 47 3.54 -5.57 5.20
CA ALA A 47 2.84 -6.84 5.37
C ALA A 47 2.18 -6.99 6.75
N GLY A 48 2.59 -6.22 7.73
CA GLY A 48 1.98 -6.26 9.05
C GLY A 48 2.77 -5.48 10.08
N THR A 49 2.31 -5.54 11.32
CA THR A 49 2.95 -4.90 12.47
C THR A 49 3.05 -5.91 13.62
N LEU A 50 3.93 -5.64 14.58
CA LEU A 50 4.02 -6.47 15.79
C LEU A 50 3.05 -5.97 16.85
N ASP A 51 2.40 -6.92 17.54
CA ASP A 51 1.63 -6.60 18.74
C ASP A 51 2.53 -6.61 19.99
N ALA A 52 1.94 -6.46 21.17
CA ALA A 52 2.68 -6.41 22.43
C ALA A 52 3.40 -7.72 22.76
N SER A 53 2.97 -8.84 22.17
CA SER A 53 3.54 -10.17 22.37
C SER A 53 4.46 -10.60 21.23
N ASP A 54 4.86 -9.67 20.37
CA ASP A 54 5.70 -9.89 19.19
C ASP A 54 5.08 -10.86 18.16
N ASN A 55 3.76 -10.91 18.10
CA ASN A 55 3.04 -11.61 17.06
C ASN A 55 2.78 -10.64 15.90
N LEU A 56 2.87 -11.15 14.68
CA LEU A 56 2.57 -10.34 13.51
C LEU A 56 1.06 -10.20 13.34
N VAL A 57 0.62 -8.95 13.28
CA VAL A 57 -0.77 -8.60 12.97
C VAL A 57 -0.80 -8.14 11.52
N ASP A 58 -1.58 -8.83 10.69
CA ASP A 58 -1.68 -8.51 9.27
C ASP A 58 -2.22 -7.09 9.08
N THR A 59 -1.64 -6.39 8.11
CA THR A 59 -2.12 -5.06 7.73
C THR A 59 -3.54 -5.19 7.17
N ASP A 60 -4.45 -4.36 7.68
CA ASP A 60 -5.82 -4.33 7.20
C ASP A 60 -5.87 -3.53 5.88
N ILE A 61 -6.15 -4.24 4.80
CA ILE A 61 -6.26 -3.66 3.47
C ILE A 61 -7.71 -3.62 2.97
N SER A 62 -8.67 -3.85 3.86
CA SER A 62 -10.08 -3.93 3.48
C SER A 62 -10.62 -2.62 2.89
N ALA A 63 -10.02 -1.49 3.25
CA ALA A 63 -10.40 -0.18 2.72
C ALA A 63 -9.69 0.17 1.40
N GLU A 64 -8.73 -0.66 0.95
CA GLU A 64 -8.01 -0.42 -0.28
C GLU A 64 -8.83 -0.87 -1.50
N PRO A 65 -8.59 -0.27 -2.69
CA PRO A 65 -9.21 -0.76 -3.92
C PRO A 65 -8.89 -2.23 -4.19
N ALA A 66 -9.77 -2.91 -4.91
CA ALA A 66 -9.63 -4.34 -5.18
C ALA A 66 -8.30 -4.69 -5.85
N GLU A 67 -7.81 -3.85 -6.77
CA GLU A 67 -6.53 -4.10 -7.44
C GLU A 67 -5.34 -4.05 -6.46
N ILE A 68 -5.37 -3.13 -5.49
CA ILE A 68 -4.32 -3.04 -4.47
C ILE A 68 -4.41 -4.23 -3.52
N GLN A 69 -5.62 -4.60 -3.11
CA GLN A 69 -5.83 -5.80 -2.28
C GLN A 69 -5.27 -7.05 -2.98
N ALA A 70 -5.53 -7.19 -4.29
CA ALA A 70 -5.04 -8.32 -5.07
C ALA A 70 -3.52 -8.37 -5.11
N VAL A 71 -2.85 -7.23 -5.30
CA VAL A 71 -1.38 -7.15 -5.29
C VAL A 71 -0.84 -7.54 -3.91
N CYS A 72 -1.38 -6.98 -2.84
CA CYS A 72 -0.94 -7.30 -1.48
C CYS A 72 -1.12 -8.78 -1.17
N ASN A 73 -2.27 -9.35 -1.51
CA ASN A 73 -2.54 -10.78 -1.27
C ASN A 73 -1.62 -11.69 -2.08
N ALA A 74 -1.24 -11.26 -3.28
CA ALA A 74 -0.36 -12.05 -4.14
C ALA A 74 1.08 -12.06 -3.62
N VAL A 75 1.57 -10.95 -3.06
CA VAL A 75 2.98 -10.81 -2.68
C VAL A 75 3.26 -11.04 -1.20
N TRP A 76 2.28 -10.88 -0.33
CA TRP A 76 2.43 -11.10 1.11
C TRP A 76 2.13 -12.55 1.46
N THR A 77 3.00 -13.44 1.00
CA THR A 77 2.92 -14.87 1.28
C THR A 77 3.30 -15.15 2.74
N ASP A 78 3.03 -16.37 3.21
CA ASP A 78 3.42 -16.76 4.57
C ASP A 78 4.93 -16.62 4.78
N ALA A 79 5.73 -16.94 3.77
CA ALA A 79 7.18 -16.79 3.84
C ALA A 79 7.60 -15.32 3.97
N VAL A 80 6.96 -14.43 3.22
CA VAL A 80 7.23 -12.98 3.29
C VAL A 80 6.82 -12.43 4.66
N LYS A 81 5.67 -12.82 5.16
CA LYS A 81 5.20 -12.39 6.49
C LYS A 81 6.14 -12.88 7.59
N ALA A 82 6.61 -14.12 7.52
CA ALA A 82 7.56 -14.65 8.49
C ALA A 82 8.88 -13.88 8.47
N ALA A 83 9.41 -13.58 7.28
CA ALA A 83 10.62 -12.78 7.14
C ALA A 83 10.45 -11.36 7.66
N TRP A 84 9.31 -10.73 7.38
CA TRP A 84 9.00 -9.40 7.86
C TRP A 84 8.89 -9.35 9.38
N LYS A 85 8.21 -10.34 9.97
CA LYS A 85 8.14 -10.50 11.43
C LYS A 85 9.52 -10.59 12.05
N ALA A 86 10.38 -11.43 11.48
CA ALA A 86 11.76 -11.61 11.96
C ALA A 86 12.54 -10.30 11.89
N LYS A 87 12.38 -9.54 10.80
CA LYS A 87 13.02 -8.23 10.65
C LYS A 87 12.55 -7.25 11.71
N LEU A 88 11.23 -7.16 11.94
CA LEU A 88 10.66 -6.25 12.93
C LEU A 88 11.17 -6.58 14.35
N ILE A 89 11.27 -7.85 14.69
CA ILE A 89 11.80 -8.31 15.97
C ILE A 89 13.28 -7.96 16.08
N ALA A 90 14.07 -8.20 15.03
CA ALA A 90 15.49 -7.87 15.00
C ALA A 90 15.73 -6.37 15.15
N ASP A 91 14.96 -5.55 14.45
CA ASP A 91 15.07 -4.08 14.55
C ASP A 91 14.75 -3.59 15.96
N LYS A 92 13.76 -4.19 16.60
CA LYS A 92 13.37 -3.87 17.97
C LYS A 92 14.48 -4.28 18.97
N SER A 93 15.10 -5.42 18.77
CA SER A 93 16.17 -5.93 19.63
C SER A 93 17.51 -5.26 19.40
N GLY A 94 17.73 -4.72 18.24
CA GLY A 94 19.00 -4.08 17.86
C GLY A 94 19.12 -2.64 18.28
N MET A 95 18.14 -2.12 18.98
CA MET A 95 18.11 -0.72 19.42
C MET A 95 19.04 -0.46 20.59
#